data_12bb3497ffd93e6afe0c9c5e36b7a5e9
#
_entry.id   12bb3497ffd93e6afe0c9c5e36b7a5e9
#
_cell.length_a   1.000
_cell.length_b   1.000
_cell.length_c   1.000
_cell.angle_alpha   90.00
_cell.angle_beta   90.00
_cell.angle_gamma   90.00
#
_symmetry.space_group_name_H-M   'P 1'
#
loop_
_entity.id
_entity.type
_entity.pdbx_description
1 polymer ?
#
loop_
_entity_poly.entity_id
_entity_poly.type
_entity_poly.pdbx_seq_one_letter_code
_entity_poly.pdbx_strand_id
1 'polypeptide(L)'
;TLFGFAVAALIIANYSWEWVFYSFGLLGFFWYFFWNRIVTSFPEDNKLLSDEELHYIKTEAPSKESAPTIPLLKLIRNAPFMAIAVATFCNNWSLYTFLSYLPKYVNAPVAQGGMGIDLGSNVFIYSILIPSLVAIFSLILGGFLADGLIKRGYGLLNVRRSVNSIGFFGSALLLYLISLEDSLINVVILLSLINVCSGICAGGFGVNHADLGPKYTGSLVGIAGSIGML
;
A
#
# COMPACT_ATOMS: atom_id res chain seq x y z
N THR A 1 -3.94 5.79 3.45
CA THR A 1 -5.34 5.55 3.86
C THR A 1 -5.48 5.53 5.38
N LEU A 2 -4.74 4.66 6.13
CA LEU A 2 -4.81 4.58 7.60
C LEU A 2 -4.43 5.91 8.29
N PHE A 3 -3.41 6.62 7.81
CA PHE A 3 -3.07 7.95 8.28
C PHE A 3 -4.22 8.95 8.08
N GLY A 4 -4.93 8.85 6.96
CA GLY A 4 -6.13 9.66 6.71
C GLY A 4 -7.23 9.44 7.75
N PHE A 5 -7.41 8.20 8.25
CA PHE A 5 -8.34 7.92 9.33
C PHE A 5 -7.94 8.58 10.65
N ALA A 6 -6.66 8.55 11.01
CA ALA A 6 -6.20 9.20 12.24
C ALA A 6 -6.41 10.72 12.19
N VAL A 7 -6.12 11.35 11.04
CA VAL A 7 -6.37 12.78 10.83
C VAL A 7 -7.88 13.07 10.85
N ALA A 8 -8.69 12.23 10.19
CA ALA A 8 -10.15 12.38 10.21
C ALA A 8 -10.72 12.25 11.64
N ALA A 9 -10.23 11.29 12.42
CA ALA A 9 -10.64 11.12 13.82
C ALA A 9 -10.30 12.37 14.68
N LEU A 10 -9.11 12.95 14.49
CA LEU A 10 -8.71 14.20 15.14
C LEU A 10 -9.62 15.38 14.77
N ILE A 11 -9.97 15.50 13.49
CA ILE A 11 -10.88 16.55 13.03
C ILE A 11 -12.27 16.36 13.63
N ILE A 12 -12.81 15.13 13.62
CA ILE A 12 -14.13 14.82 14.18
C ILE A 12 -14.18 15.06 15.70
N ALA A 13 -13.10 14.72 16.42
CA ALA A 13 -13.03 14.92 17.87
C ALA A 13 -13.05 16.41 18.29
N ASN A 14 -12.57 17.33 17.44
CA ASN A 14 -12.48 18.76 17.75
C ASN A 14 -13.49 19.64 17.00
N TYR A 15 -14.04 19.10 15.89
CA TYR A 15 -14.98 19.79 15.01
C TYR A 15 -16.12 18.84 14.65
N SER A 16 -16.74 19.00 13.48
CA SER A 16 -17.77 18.10 12.96
C SER A 16 -17.25 17.28 11.77
N TRP A 17 -17.97 16.22 11.40
CA TRP A 17 -17.58 15.30 10.32
C TRP A 17 -17.45 16.00 8.96
N GLU A 18 -18.19 17.10 8.71
CA GLU A 18 -18.13 17.86 7.46
C GLU A 18 -16.75 18.47 7.23
N TRP A 19 -16.07 18.87 8.31
CA TRP A 19 -14.72 19.44 8.23
C TRP A 19 -13.69 18.46 7.68
N VAL A 20 -13.91 17.16 7.79
CA VAL A 20 -13.07 16.15 7.16
C VAL A 20 -13.08 16.33 5.64
N PHE A 21 -14.27 16.45 5.05
CA PHE A 21 -14.43 16.64 3.60
C PHE A 21 -13.88 17.99 3.14
N TYR A 22 -14.14 19.05 3.88
CA TYR A 22 -13.63 20.38 3.54
C TYR A 22 -12.10 20.41 3.59
N SER A 23 -11.48 19.86 4.62
CA SER A 23 -10.02 19.85 4.79
C SER A 23 -9.33 19.03 3.70
N PHE A 24 -9.77 17.80 3.46
CA PHE A 24 -9.19 16.95 2.43
C PHE A 24 -9.49 17.46 1.02
N GLY A 25 -10.67 18.04 0.79
CA GLY A 25 -11.00 18.68 -0.48
C GLY A 25 -10.09 19.89 -0.76
N LEU A 26 -9.87 20.74 0.25
CA LEU A 26 -8.97 21.89 0.12
C LEU A 26 -7.53 21.46 -0.18
N LEU A 27 -7.03 20.42 0.49
CA LEU A 27 -5.72 19.82 0.17
C LEU A 27 -5.64 19.35 -1.29
N GLY A 28 -6.73 18.79 -1.82
CA GLY A 28 -6.82 18.41 -3.24
C GLY A 28 -6.67 19.59 -4.20
N PHE A 29 -7.30 20.74 -3.88
CA PHE A 29 -7.13 21.97 -4.67
C PHE A 29 -5.70 22.49 -4.61
N PHE A 30 -5.07 22.52 -3.43
CA PHE A 30 -3.65 22.89 -3.32
C PHE A 30 -2.76 21.96 -4.15
N TRP A 31 -2.98 20.64 -4.04
CA TRP A 31 -2.24 19.66 -4.84
C TRP A 31 -2.41 19.91 -6.35
N TYR A 32 -3.65 20.12 -6.82
CA TYR A 32 -3.95 20.43 -8.22
C TYR A 32 -3.21 21.66 -8.73
N PHE A 33 -3.12 22.72 -7.93
CA PHE A 33 -2.39 23.93 -8.28
C PHE A 33 -0.89 23.67 -8.47
N PHE A 34 -0.26 22.92 -7.56
CA PHE A 34 1.15 22.54 -7.67
C PHE A 34 1.37 21.58 -8.83
N TRP A 35 0.50 20.58 -8.98
CA TRP A 35 0.57 19.62 -10.07
C TRP A 35 0.63 20.29 -11.42
N ASN A 36 -0.30 21.19 -11.71
CA ASN A 36 -0.34 21.92 -12.99
C ASN A 36 0.87 22.83 -13.24
N ARG A 37 1.60 23.21 -12.19
CA ARG A 37 2.79 24.04 -12.30
C ARG A 37 4.07 23.23 -12.54
N ILE A 38 4.13 22.02 -12.04
CA ILE A 38 5.37 21.21 -11.95
C ILE A 38 5.35 20.06 -12.95
N VAL A 39 4.20 19.42 -13.16
CA VAL A 39 4.11 18.19 -13.94
C VAL A 39 3.82 18.50 -15.41
N THR A 40 4.63 17.92 -16.29
CA THR A 40 4.46 17.95 -17.73
C THR A 40 4.25 16.54 -18.27
N SER A 41 3.56 16.40 -19.41
CA SER A 41 3.29 15.09 -20.02
C SER A 41 4.54 14.44 -20.60
N PHE A 42 5.49 15.25 -21.03
CA PHE A 42 6.76 14.79 -21.58
C PHE A 42 7.92 15.48 -20.87
N PRO A 43 9.06 14.77 -20.66
CA PRO A 43 10.23 15.36 -20.03
C PRO A 43 10.77 16.58 -20.79
N GLU A 44 10.63 16.59 -22.12
CA GLU A 44 11.09 17.71 -22.98
C GLU A 44 10.35 19.01 -22.70
N ASP A 45 9.10 18.94 -22.23
CA ASP A 45 8.28 20.12 -21.95
C ASP A 45 8.55 20.71 -20.55
N ASN A 46 9.33 20.00 -19.73
CA ASN A 46 9.60 20.40 -18.36
C ASN A 46 10.81 21.35 -18.31
N LYS A 47 10.53 22.63 -18.08
CA LYS A 47 11.56 23.68 -17.98
C LYS A 47 12.42 23.62 -16.71
N LEU A 48 12.06 22.76 -15.76
CA LEU A 48 12.79 22.57 -14.50
C LEU A 48 13.88 21.50 -14.60
N LEU A 49 13.87 20.68 -15.66
CA LEU A 49 14.86 19.63 -15.89
C LEU A 49 16.14 20.24 -16.48
N SER A 50 17.29 19.78 -15.98
CA SER A 50 18.58 20.07 -16.61
C SER A 50 18.76 19.24 -17.89
N ASP A 51 19.63 19.71 -18.79
CA ASP A 51 19.94 19.00 -20.06
C ASP A 51 20.54 17.62 -19.78
N GLU A 52 21.36 17.48 -18.72
CA GLU A 52 21.95 16.21 -18.30
C GLU A 52 20.89 15.22 -17.83
N GLU A 53 19.95 15.69 -17.01
CA GLU A 53 18.83 14.91 -16.49
C GLU A 53 17.87 14.47 -17.61
N LEU A 54 17.60 15.38 -18.55
CA LEU A 54 16.80 15.09 -19.72
C LEU A 54 17.47 14.02 -20.61
N HIS A 55 18.78 14.12 -20.81
CA HIS A 55 19.55 13.13 -21.57
C HIS A 55 19.53 11.76 -20.88
N TYR A 56 19.73 11.73 -19.55
CA TYR A 56 19.66 10.50 -18.75
C TYR A 56 18.30 9.82 -18.86
N ILE A 57 17.21 10.58 -18.67
CA ILE A 57 15.84 10.06 -18.78
C ILE A 57 15.58 9.50 -20.18
N LYS A 58 16.03 10.19 -21.25
CA LYS A 58 15.84 9.74 -22.64
C LYS A 58 16.64 8.48 -22.98
N THR A 59 17.80 8.32 -22.39
CA THR A 59 18.68 7.15 -22.63
C THR A 59 18.16 5.91 -21.92
N GLU A 60 17.65 6.06 -20.70
CA GLU A 60 17.16 4.96 -19.86
C GLU A 60 15.67 4.67 -20.10
N ALA A 61 14.92 5.61 -20.68
CA ALA A 61 13.49 5.40 -20.91
C ALA A 61 13.26 4.30 -21.97
N PRO A 62 12.36 3.35 -21.73
CA PRO A 62 11.96 2.40 -22.75
C PRO A 62 11.39 3.14 -23.96
N SER A 63 11.74 2.67 -25.18
CA SER A 63 11.28 3.28 -26.43
C SER A 63 9.78 3.59 -26.42
N LYS A 64 9.39 4.73 -26.97
CA LYS A 64 8.00 5.22 -27.12
C LYS A 64 7.07 4.29 -27.95
N GLU A 65 7.50 3.08 -28.29
CA GLU A 65 6.62 2.12 -28.95
C GLU A 65 5.39 1.87 -28.05
N SER A 66 4.23 2.17 -28.58
CA SER A 66 2.96 1.87 -27.92
C SER A 66 2.95 0.40 -27.53
N ALA A 67 2.88 0.12 -26.24
CA ALA A 67 2.82 -1.26 -25.78
C ALA A 67 1.65 -1.95 -26.48
N PRO A 68 1.90 -3.05 -27.22
CA PRO A 68 0.83 -3.75 -27.91
C PRO A 68 -0.20 -4.25 -26.88
N THR A 69 -1.48 -4.18 -27.23
CA THR A 69 -2.56 -4.65 -26.37
C THR A 69 -2.41 -6.14 -26.09
N ILE A 70 -2.33 -6.52 -24.83
CA ILE A 70 -2.29 -7.94 -24.45
C ILE A 70 -3.72 -8.48 -24.41
N PRO A 71 -4.04 -9.54 -25.14
CA PRO A 71 -5.34 -10.18 -25.03
C PRO A 71 -5.58 -10.70 -23.61
N LEU A 72 -6.66 -10.24 -22.96
CA LEU A 72 -7.00 -10.60 -21.57
C LEU A 72 -7.00 -12.12 -21.33
N LEU A 73 -7.49 -12.90 -22.31
CA LEU A 73 -7.53 -14.36 -22.23
C LEU A 73 -6.13 -15.00 -22.12
N LYS A 74 -5.12 -14.41 -22.78
CA LYS A 74 -3.73 -14.89 -22.65
C LYS A 74 -3.16 -14.56 -21.28
N LEU A 75 -3.55 -13.43 -20.69
CA LEU A 75 -3.12 -13.05 -19.36
C LEU A 75 -3.69 -13.98 -18.28
N ILE A 76 -4.97 -14.27 -18.32
CA ILE A 76 -5.64 -15.18 -17.36
C ILE A 76 -5.05 -16.59 -17.42
N ARG A 77 -4.53 -17.02 -18.57
CA ARG A 77 -3.85 -18.31 -18.72
C ARG A 77 -2.36 -18.28 -18.33
N ASN A 78 -1.82 -17.11 -18.03
CA ASN A 78 -0.41 -16.96 -17.63
C ASN A 78 -0.28 -17.17 -16.11
N ALA A 79 0.30 -18.30 -15.70
CA ALA A 79 0.42 -18.65 -14.28
C ALA A 79 1.20 -17.62 -13.44
N PRO A 80 2.34 -17.03 -13.88
CA PRO A 80 2.99 -15.94 -13.17
C PRO A 80 2.10 -14.72 -12.96
N PHE A 81 1.35 -14.31 -13.97
CA PHE A 81 0.41 -13.20 -13.83
C PHE A 81 -0.73 -13.52 -12.85
N MET A 82 -1.31 -14.72 -12.94
CA MET A 82 -2.36 -15.15 -12.01
C MET A 82 -1.87 -15.21 -10.56
N ALA A 83 -0.62 -15.61 -10.33
CA ALA A 83 -0.03 -15.56 -8.99
C ALA A 83 0.02 -14.13 -8.43
N ILE A 84 0.39 -13.14 -9.26
CA ILE A 84 0.38 -11.73 -8.88
C ILE A 84 -1.06 -11.25 -8.62
N ALA A 85 -2.01 -11.59 -9.48
CA ALA A 85 -3.40 -11.20 -9.34
C ALA A 85 -4.03 -11.74 -8.04
N VAL A 86 -3.77 -13.01 -7.71
CA VAL A 86 -4.22 -13.63 -6.44
C VAL A 86 -3.55 -12.95 -5.24
N ALA A 87 -2.26 -12.65 -5.30
CA ALA A 87 -1.56 -11.93 -4.25
C ALA A 87 -2.14 -10.52 -4.05
N THR A 88 -2.46 -9.82 -5.14
CA THR A 88 -3.12 -8.51 -5.10
C THR A 88 -4.51 -8.61 -4.48
N PHE A 89 -5.30 -9.60 -4.85
CA PHE A 89 -6.62 -9.86 -4.26
C PHE A 89 -6.52 -10.11 -2.75
N CYS A 90 -5.65 -11.02 -2.31
CA CYS A 90 -5.46 -11.32 -0.89
C CYS A 90 -5.00 -10.08 -0.08
N ASN A 91 -4.09 -9.30 -0.66
CA ASN A 91 -3.63 -8.06 -0.02
C ASN A 91 -4.76 -7.03 0.10
N ASN A 92 -5.53 -6.82 -0.96
CA ASN A 92 -6.66 -5.88 -0.96
C ASN A 92 -7.77 -6.34 -0.02
N TRP A 93 -8.10 -7.64 -0.02
CA TRP A 93 -9.05 -8.21 0.93
C TRP A 93 -8.66 -7.88 2.38
N SER A 94 -7.40 -8.12 2.75
CA SER A 94 -6.89 -7.77 4.07
C SER A 94 -6.99 -6.27 4.34
N LEU A 95 -6.56 -5.43 3.40
CA LEU A 95 -6.60 -3.98 3.53
C LEU A 95 -8.02 -3.46 3.76
N TYR A 96 -8.99 -3.87 2.93
CA TYR A 96 -10.38 -3.40 3.06
C TYR A 96 -11.08 -3.97 4.29
N THR A 97 -10.75 -5.19 4.69
CA THR A 97 -11.24 -5.78 5.95
C THR A 97 -10.75 -4.95 7.13
N PHE A 98 -9.46 -4.62 7.20
CA PHE A 98 -8.93 -3.76 8.25
C PHE A 98 -9.56 -2.36 8.23
N LEU A 99 -9.67 -1.75 7.06
CA LEU A 99 -10.28 -0.44 6.90
C LEU A 99 -11.71 -0.38 7.46
N SER A 100 -12.49 -1.42 7.21
CA SER A 100 -13.90 -1.47 7.58
C SER A 100 -14.14 -1.92 9.03
N TYR A 101 -13.33 -2.86 9.51
CA TYR A 101 -13.59 -3.54 10.79
C TYR A 101 -12.70 -3.07 11.92
N LEU A 102 -11.50 -2.56 11.69
CA LEU A 102 -10.60 -2.12 12.76
C LEU A 102 -11.23 -1.04 13.66
N PRO A 103 -11.84 0.05 13.14
CA PRO A 103 -12.49 1.03 13.99
C PRO A 103 -13.67 0.44 14.80
N LYS A 104 -14.41 -0.48 14.18
CA LYS A 104 -15.51 -1.18 14.86
C LYS A 104 -15.01 -2.08 15.98
N TYR A 105 -13.94 -2.83 15.74
CA TYR A 105 -13.32 -3.71 16.73
C TYR A 105 -12.80 -2.92 17.93
N VAL A 106 -12.11 -1.81 17.71
CA VAL A 106 -11.57 -0.98 18.79
C VAL A 106 -12.70 -0.33 19.61
N ASN A 107 -13.81 0.07 18.98
CA ASN A 107 -14.92 0.75 19.66
C ASN A 107 -15.97 -0.22 20.26
N ALA A 108 -16.17 -1.40 19.68
CA ALA A 108 -17.19 -2.33 20.16
C ALA A 108 -17.00 -2.70 21.64
N PRO A 109 -18.09 -2.89 22.41
CA PRO A 109 -18.02 -3.32 23.80
C PRO A 109 -17.26 -4.64 23.98
N VAL A 110 -16.53 -4.77 25.08
CA VAL A 110 -15.77 -5.99 25.41
C VAL A 110 -16.67 -7.24 25.41
N ALA A 111 -17.92 -7.10 25.89
CA ALA A 111 -18.91 -8.17 25.86
C ALA A 111 -19.28 -8.68 24.46
N GLN A 112 -18.97 -7.89 23.42
CA GLN A 112 -19.17 -8.23 21.99
C GLN A 112 -17.86 -8.59 21.28
N GLY A 113 -16.78 -8.81 22.03
CA GLY A 113 -15.46 -9.13 21.50
C GLY A 113 -14.67 -7.93 20.99
N GLY A 114 -15.06 -6.70 21.33
CA GLY A 114 -14.34 -5.48 21.02
C GLY A 114 -13.45 -5.02 22.18
N MET A 115 -12.81 -3.85 22.02
CA MET A 115 -11.90 -3.28 23.02
C MET A 115 -12.58 -2.22 23.91
N GLY A 116 -13.81 -1.80 23.63
CA GLY A 116 -14.60 -0.86 24.43
C GLY A 116 -14.06 0.57 24.49
N ILE A 117 -13.35 1.02 23.46
CA ILE A 117 -12.68 2.32 23.45
C ILE A 117 -13.50 3.33 22.64
N ASP A 118 -13.78 4.49 23.25
CA ASP A 118 -14.51 5.57 22.60
C ASP A 118 -13.76 6.14 21.40
N LEU A 119 -14.48 6.32 20.28
CA LEU A 119 -13.96 6.83 19.00
C LEU A 119 -13.29 8.21 19.11
N GLY A 120 -13.73 9.06 20.04
CA GLY A 120 -13.17 10.40 20.28
C GLY A 120 -12.01 10.44 21.27
N SER A 121 -11.63 9.29 21.86
CA SER A 121 -10.56 9.26 22.87
C SER A 121 -9.17 9.32 22.23
N ASN A 122 -8.22 9.93 22.94
CA ASN A 122 -6.81 9.93 22.52
C ASN A 122 -6.27 8.51 22.37
N VAL A 123 -6.75 7.58 23.18
CA VAL A 123 -6.37 6.17 23.14
C VAL A 123 -6.78 5.53 21.82
N PHE A 124 -8.00 5.81 21.33
CA PHE A 124 -8.46 5.37 20.01
C PHE A 124 -7.57 5.93 18.90
N ILE A 125 -7.30 7.24 18.95
CA ILE A 125 -6.48 7.92 17.93
C ILE A 125 -5.07 7.30 17.87
N TYR A 126 -4.42 7.09 19.02
CA TYR A 126 -3.09 6.46 19.05
C TYR A 126 -3.10 5.00 18.60
N SER A 127 -4.17 4.25 18.88
CA SER A 127 -4.32 2.85 18.44
C SER A 127 -4.31 2.71 16.92
N ILE A 128 -4.75 3.73 16.19
CA ILE A 128 -4.77 3.74 14.73
C ILE A 128 -3.53 4.44 14.17
N LEU A 129 -3.08 5.52 14.81
CA LEU A 129 -1.97 6.33 14.33
C LEU A 129 -0.64 5.56 14.37
N ILE A 130 -0.34 4.86 15.47
CA ILE A 130 0.92 4.13 15.63
C ILE A 130 1.11 3.07 14.55
N PRO A 131 0.18 2.11 14.32
CA PRO A 131 0.31 1.16 13.24
C PRO A 131 0.39 1.82 11.85
N SER A 132 -0.29 2.95 11.64
CA SER A 132 -0.28 3.68 10.37
C SER A 132 1.08 4.30 10.07
N LEU A 133 1.75 4.88 11.06
CA LEU A 133 3.12 5.38 10.92
C LEU A 133 4.10 4.25 10.62
N VAL A 134 3.99 3.14 11.34
CA VAL A 134 4.80 1.93 11.08
C VAL A 134 4.60 1.44 9.64
N ALA A 135 3.38 1.48 9.11
CA ALA A 135 3.09 1.09 7.72
C ALA A 135 3.88 1.91 6.70
N ILE A 136 3.98 3.24 6.88
CA ILE A 136 4.72 4.12 5.98
C ILE A 136 6.21 3.74 5.93
N PHE A 137 6.84 3.61 7.10
CA PHE A 137 8.25 3.23 7.19
C PHE A 137 8.50 1.81 6.67
N SER A 138 7.60 0.87 6.96
CA SER A 138 7.73 -0.52 6.55
C SER A 138 7.66 -0.69 5.02
N LEU A 139 6.86 0.11 4.33
CA LEU A 139 6.77 0.09 2.88
C LEU A 139 8.13 0.45 2.24
N ILE A 140 8.78 1.49 2.75
CA ILE A 140 10.10 1.94 2.29
C ILE A 140 11.16 0.87 2.61
N LEU A 141 11.18 0.37 3.85
CA LEU A 141 12.11 -0.66 4.28
C LEU A 141 11.95 -1.97 3.50
N GLY A 142 10.72 -2.35 3.16
CA GLY A 142 10.44 -3.55 2.36
C GLY A 142 11.05 -3.49 0.97
N GLY A 143 11.01 -2.34 0.30
CA GLY A 143 11.70 -2.11 -0.96
C GLY A 143 13.22 -2.23 -0.81
N PHE A 144 13.82 -1.50 0.14
CA PHE A 144 15.25 -1.57 0.41
C PHE A 144 15.74 -2.97 0.78
N LEU A 145 14.95 -3.73 1.55
CA LEU A 145 15.26 -5.12 1.90
C LEU A 145 15.33 -6.00 0.66
N ALA A 146 14.30 -5.94 -0.19
CA ALA A 146 14.25 -6.74 -1.42
C ALA A 146 15.41 -6.41 -2.35
N ASP A 147 15.67 -5.12 -2.60
CA ASP A 147 16.76 -4.65 -3.45
C ASP A 147 18.13 -5.00 -2.86
N GLY A 148 18.30 -4.90 -1.54
CA GLY A 148 19.51 -5.27 -0.84
C GLY A 148 19.83 -6.76 -0.96
N LEU A 149 18.82 -7.64 -0.91
CA LEU A 149 18.99 -9.07 -1.12
C LEU A 149 19.38 -9.40 -2.57
N ILE A 150 18.74 -8.74 -3.54
CA ILE A 150 19.06 -8.91 -4.97
C ILE A 150 20.52 -8.46 -5.24
N LYS A 151 20.92 -7.29 -4.71
CA LYS A 151 22.30 -6.79 -4.83
C LYS A 151 23.35 -7.71 -4.22
N ARG A 152 23.00 -8.49 -3.20
CA ARG A 152 23.87 -9.52 -2.59
C ARG A 152 23.95 -10.82 -3.41
N GLY A 153 23.31 -10.88 -4.58
CA GLY A 153 23.38 -12.02 -5.48
C GLY A 153 22.29 -13.08 -5.28
N TYR A 154 21.32 -12.85 -4.40
CA TYR A 154 20.17 -13.75 -4.30
C TYR A 154 19.30 -13.66 -5.56
N GLY A 155 18.87 -14.80 -6.09
CA GLY A 155 18.06 -14.85 -7.30
C GLY A 155 16.73 -14.09 -7.13
N LEU A 156 16.38 -13.24 -8.10
CA LEU A 156 15.19 -12.39 -8.10
C LEU A 156 13.91 -13.13 -7.68
N LEU A 157 13.67 -14.31 -8.29
CA LEU A 157 12.49 -15.13 -7.99
C LEU A 157 12.43 -15.58 -6.52
N ASN A 158 13.59 -15.97 -5.97
CA ASN A 158 13.66 -16.43 -4.58
C ASN A 158 13.41 -15.27 -3.62
N VAL A 159 13.97 -14.10 -3.90
CA VAL A 159 13.70 -12.88 -3.08
C VAL A 159 12.22 -12.55 -3.13
N ARG A 160 11.60 -12.47 -4.31
CA ARG A 160 10.17 -12.16 -4.44
C ARG A 160 9.28 -13.16 -3.69
N ARG A 161 9.59 -14.44 -3.80
CA ARG A 161 8.86 -15.50 -3.07
C ARG A 161 9.03 -15.39 -1.57
N SER A 162 10.25 -15.19 -1.08
CA SER A 162 10.54 -15.10 0.36
C SER A 162 9.84 -13.91 1.00
N VAL A 163 9.95 -12.71 0.41
CA VAL A 163 9.30 -11.50 0.96
C VAL A 163 7.77 -11.61 0.93
N ASN A 164 7.19 -12.23 -0.11
CA ASN A 164 5.75 -12.51 -0.16
C ASN A 164 5.33 -13.50 0.92
N SER A 165 6.08 -14.60 1.09
CA SER A 165 5.75 -15.61 2.10
C SER A 165 5.84 -15.04 3.50
N ILE A 166 6.88 -14.28 3.83
CA ILE A 166 7.02 -13.60 5.13
C ILE A 166 5.84 -12.63 5.33
N GLY A 167 5.52 -11.84 4.31
CA GLY A 167 4.43 -10.87 4.39
C GLY A 167 3.07 -11.51 4.66
N PHE A 168 2.66 -12.48 3.84
CA PHE A 168 1.34 -13.10 3.98
C PHE A 168 1.24 -14.05 5.18
N PHE A 169 2.18 -14.97 5.35
CA PHE A 169 2.11 -15.91 6.47
C PHE A 169 2.39 -15.25 7.81
N GLY A 170 3.33 -14.28 7.84
CA GLY A 170 3.57 -13.48 9.04
C GLY A 170 2.33 -12.69 9.47
N SER A 171 1.67 -12.01 8.53
CA SER A 171 0.43 -11.29 8.81
C SER A 171 -0.69 -12.23 9.29
N ALA A 172 -0.85 -13.40 8.67
CA ALA A 172 -1.86 -14.37 9.07
C ALA A 172 -1.63 -14.89 10.50
N LEU A 173 -0.38 -15.21 10.84
CA LEU A 173 -0.02 -15.63 12.21
C LEU A 173 -0.29 -14.52 13.24
N LEU A 174 0.11 -13.29 12.93
CA LEU A 174 -0.09 -12.15 13.83
C LEU A 174 -1.58 -11.83 14.02
N LEU A 175 -2.40 -11.97 12.96
CA LEU A 175 -3.87 -11.86 13.07
C LEU A 175 -4.46 -12.91 13.98
N TYR A 176 -3.99 -14.16 13.88
CA TYR A 176 -4.39 -15.23 14.80
C TYR A 176 -4.02 -14.88 16.25
N LEU A 177 -2.82 -14.35 16.49
CA LEU A 177 -2.41 -13.92 17.82
C LEU A 177 -3.28 -12.77 18.36
N ILE A 178 -3.69 -11.81 17.53
CA ILE A 178 -4.63 -10.74 17.94
C ILE A 178 -5.94 -11.33 18.47
N SER A 179 -6.44 -12.42 17.88
CA SER A 179 -7.69 -13.04 18.33
C SER A 179 -7.62 -13.68 19.73
N LEU A 180 -6.42 -13.82 20.28
CA LEU A 180 -6.16 -14.36 21.61
C LEU A 180 -5.83 -13.28 22.65
N GLU A 181 -5.79 -12.00 22.24
CA GLU A 181 -5.34 -10.89 23.08
C GLU A 181 -6.49 -10.04 23.60
N ASP A 182 -6.46 -9.80 24.90
CA ASP A 182 -7.40 -8.89 25.58
C ASP A 182 -6.79 -7.51 25.88
N SER A 183 -5.45 -7.37 25.72
CA SER A 183 -4.73 -6.13 25.97
C SER A 183 -4.65 -5.25 24.73
N LEU A 184 -5.17 -4.02 24.79
CA LEU A 184 -5.06 -3.04 23.72
C LEU A 184 -3.61 -2.79 23.30
N ILE A 185 -2.68 -2.71 24.23
CA ILE A 185 -1.26 -2.44 23.93
C ILE A 185 -0.70 -3.58 23.07
N ASN A 186 -0.99 -4.84 23.43
CA ASN A 186 -0.55 -5.99 22.65
C ASN A 186 -1.18 -5.99 21.26
N VAL A 187 -2.46 -5.66 21.15
CA VAL A 187 -3.17 -5.53 19.86
C VAL A 187 -2.52 -4.47 18.99
N VAL A 188 -2.19 -3.29 19.52
CA VAL A 188 -1.51 -2.21 18.77
C VAL A 188 -0.11 -2.64 18.32
N ILE A 189 0.63 -3.36 19.15
CA ILE A 189 1.94 -3.91 18.78
C ILE A 189 1.79 -4.93 17.65
N LEU A 190 0.87 -5.88 17.77
CA LEU A 190 0.62 -6.90 16.75
C LEU A 190 0.14 -6.28 15.43
N LEU A 191 -0.74 -5.29 15.47
CA LEU A 191 -1.16 -4.51 14.30
C LEU A 191 0.02 -3.80 13.63
N SER A 192 0.94 -3.26 14.42
CA SER A 192 2.16 -2.63 13.91
C SER A 192 3.06 -3.65 13.22
N LEU A 193 3.22 -4.85 13.80
CA LEU A 193 3.98 -5.94 13.20
C LEU A 193 3.33 -6.47 11.91
N ILE A 194 2.00 -6.52 11.82
CA ILE A 194 1.28 -6.83 10.57
C ILE A 194 1.63 -5.82 9.49
N ASN A 195 1.66 -4.53 9.82
CA ASN A 195 2.07 -3.50 8.86
C ASN A 195 3.54 -3.65 8.42
N VAL A 196 4.44 -4.12 9.31
CA VAL A 196 5.82 -4.47 8.93
C VAL A 196 5.82 -5.62 7.91
N CYS A 197 5.10 -6.69 8.18
CA CYS A 197 4.97 -7.83 7.26
C CYS A 197 4.39 -7.40 5.90
N SER A 198 3.34 -6.59 5.91
CA SER A 198 2.71 -6.04 4.70
C SER A 198 3.66 -5.14 3.90
N GLY A 199 4.45 -4.31 4.58
CA GLY A 199 5.49 -3.48 3.95
C GLY A 199 6.57 -4.32 3.27
N ILE A 200 7.04 -5.40 3.91
CA ILE A 200 7.99 -6.35 3.32
C ILE A 200 7.39 -6.99 2.07
N CYS A 201 6.11 -7.38 2.12
CA CYS A 201 5.39 -8.00 1.00
C CYS A 201 5.31 -7.09 -0.23
N ALA A 202 5.25 -5.77 -0.06
CA ALA A 202 5.22 -4.81 -1.17
C ALA A 202 6.48 -4.89 -2.07
N GLY A 203 7.66 -5.21 -1.49
CA GLY A 203 8.89 -5.52 -2.23
C GLY A 203 8.84 -6.84 -3.02
N GLY A 204 7.78 -7.63 -2.84
CA GLY A 204 7.50 -8.88 -3.56
C GLY A 204 6.54 -8.67 -4.72
N PHE A 205 5.25 -8.97 -4.52
CA PHE A 205 4.23 -8.93 -5.59
C PHE A 205 4.02 -7.52 -6.17
N GLY A 206 4.18 -6.47 -5.35
CA GLY A 206 3.91 -5.09 -5.77
C GLY A 206 4.78 -4.62 -6.94
N VAL A 207 6.06 -5.01 -6.96
CA VAL A 207 7.00 -4.67 -8.04
C VAL A 207 7.11 -5.76 -9.11
N ASN A 208 6.60 -6.95 -8.85
CA ASN A 208 6.74 -8.11 -9.74
C ASN A 208 6.01 -7.94 -11.09
N HIS A 209 5.09 -7.00 -11.20
CA HIS A 209 4.48 -6.62 -12.48
C HIS A 209 5.53 -6.09 -13.48
N ALA A 210 6.49 -5.29 -12.98
CA ALA A 210 7.58 -4.76 -13.80
C ALA A 210 8.59 -5.86 -14.17
N ASP A 211 8.83 -6.81 -13.25
CA ASP A 211 9.71 -7.97 -13.51
C ASP A 211 9.11 -8.89 -14.58
N LEU A 212 7.78 -9.05 -14.61
CA LEU A 212 7.09 -9.95 -15.55
C LEU A 212 7.03 -9.36 -16.96
N GLY A 213 6.85 -8.06 -17.09
CA GLY A 213 6.74 -7.41 -18.39
C GLY A 213 6.90 -5.91 -18.31
N PRO A 214 8.14 -5.39 -18.38
CA PRO A 214 8.41 -3.95 -18.20
C PRO A 214 7.60 -3.04 -19.13
N LYS A 215 7.46 -3.46 -20.41
CA LYS A 215 6.67 -2.70 -21.42
C LYS A 215 5.16 -2.69 -21.13
N TYR A 216 4.66 -3.63 -20.34
CA TYR A 216 3.23 -3.85 -20.06
C TYR A 216 2.86 -3.56 -18.61
N THR A 217 3.78 -3.06 -17.80
CA THR A 217 3.60 -2.88 -16.35
C THR A 217 2.29 -2.18 -16.00
N GLY A 218 1.97 -1.07 -16.68
CA GLY A 218 0.72 -0.34 -16.44
C GLY A 218 -0.54 -1.18 -16.68
N SER A 219 -0.59 -1.94 -17.79
CA SER A 219 -1.71 -2.83 -18.10
C SER A 219 -1.80 -4.00 -17.11
N LEU A 220 -0.66 -4.58 -16.73
CA LEU A 220 -0.61 -5.68 -15.76
C LEU A 220 -1.09 -5.23 -14.37
N VAL A 221 -0.64 -4.06 -13.90
CA VAL A 221 -1.09 -3.47 -12.64
C VAL A 221 -2.58 -3.14 -12.69
N GLY A 222 -3.06 -2.54 -13.78
CA GLY A 222 -4.47 -2.19 -13.92
C GLY A 222 -5.39 -3.41 -13.89
N ILE A 223 -5.05 -4.48 -14.64
CA ILE A 223 -5.86 -5.70 -14.69
C ILE A 223 -5.78 -6.47 -13.37
N ALA A 224 -4.58 -6.63 -12.79
CA ALA A 224 -4.42 -7.28 -11.49
C ALA A 224 -5.14 -6.50 -10.38
N GLY A 225 -5.07 -5.16 -10.41
CA GLY A 225 -5.81 -4.28 -9.51
C GLY A 225 -7.32 -4.44 -9.63
N SER A 226 -7.85 -4.53 -10.85
CA SER A 226 -9.29 -4.76 -11.10
C SER A 226 -9.75 -6.11 -10.54
N ILE A 227 -8.95 -7.18 -10.73
CA ILE A 227 -9.23 -8.50 -10.14
C ILE A 227 -9.14 -8.40 -8.60
N GLY A 228 -8.21 -7.61 -8.07
CA GLY A 228 -8.04 -7.42 -6.64
C GLY A 228 -9.14 -6.58 -5.96
N MET A 229 -10.05 -5.98 -6.72
CA MET A 229 -11.20 -5.22 -6.21
C MET A 229 -12.50 -6.03 -6.15
N LEU A 230 -12.52 -7.23 -6.72
CA LEU A 230 -13.67 -8.14 -6.67
C LEU A 230 -13.80 -8.80 -5.30
#